data_1db633022a8c1dd48accf313c9b0a7f0
#
_entry.id   1db633022a8c1dd48accf313c9b0a7f0
#
_cell.length_a   1.000
_cell.length_b   1.000
_cell.length_c   1.000
_cell.angle_alpha   90.00
_cell.angle_beta   90.00
_cell.angle_gamma   90.00
#
_symmetry.space_group_name_H-M   'P 1'
#
loop_
_entity.id
_entity.type
_entity.pdbx_description
1 polymer ?
#
loop_
_entity_poly.entity_id
_entity_poly.type
_entity_poly.pdbx_seq_one_letter_code
_entity_poly.pdbx_strand_id
1 'polypeptide(L)'
;MKEHVTAYVQMGKRSLRFGTLLLSALFVAGNMYAAKPKQAKAPVFTKFVYQGNDQVYNDNPLNEGEFYNPILQGCYPDPAIVKRGEDYFLVASSFSMFPGVPIFHSKDLVNWKQIGHVLDRKSQLKVGRSGIAEGIYAPALAYNPHNETFYMITTQFAEGMGNIVVKTKDPFQGWSDPYQLKFDGIDPSLFFDDDGKAYVVHNDAPAWGTARYQGHRVIKIWEYDVENDQVIEGTDQVIVNGGVNIEEKPIWIEAPHIYKRHGKYYLMCAEGGTGDWHSEVIFVSDSPKGPYVPAPSNPILSQRYLHPDRADKVDWAGHADLVEGPDGKMYGVFLAIRPNEKGRVNTGRETFILPVDWSGKFPVFENGLIPMKPVLKTPEGVVNKTGQDGFFPNGNFTFEENFKAVKLDYRWIGMRGPREDFLTIVKDGAQIKPFSANIKAVAPISSLFHRQQHRTFTATTTVKYKPESSKDLAGLVCYQSEKFNYVF
;
A
#
# COMPACT_ATOMS: atom_id res chain seq x y z
N MET A 1 -1.59 35.73 -14.43
CA MET A 1 -3.03 35.41 -14.43
C MET A 1 -3.17 33.93 -14.12
N LYS A 2 -3.75 33.61 -12.98
CA LYS A 2 -3.99 32.23 -12.56
C LYS A 2 -5.46 31.95 -12.86
N GLU A 3 -5.73 31.08 -13.81
CA GLU A 3 -7.09 30.60 -14.07
C GLU A 3 -7.39 29.38 -13.21
N HIS A 4 -8.41 29.50 -12.38
CA HIS A 4 -8.98 28.41 -11.58
C HIS A 4 -10.12 27.77 -12.38
N VAL A 5 -9.98 26.49 -12.72
CA VAL A 5 -11.09 25.71 -13.28
C VAL A 5 -11.72 24.88 -12.17
N THR A 6 -12.98 25.19 -11.85
CA THR A 6 -13.81 24.43 -10.90
C THR A 6 -14.83 23.63 -11.71
N ALA A 7 -14.80 22.30 -11.60
CA ALA A 7 -15.81 21.44 -12.22
C ALA A 7 -16.66 20.76 -11.13
N TYR A 8 -18.00 21.00 -11.19
CA TYR A 8 -18.99 20.29 -10.38
C TYR A 8 -19.50 19.07 -11.15
N VAL A 9 -19.59 17.91 -10.49
CA VAL A 9 -20.24 16.71 -11.06
C VAL A 9 -21.53 16.42 -10.29
N GLN A 10 -22.65 16.51 -10.98
CA GLN A 10 -23.98 16.12 -10.50
C GLN A 10 -24.35 14.77 -11.12
N MET A 11 -24.61 13.76 -10.26
CA MET A 11 -25.01 12.43 -10.73
C MET A 11 -26.52 12.40 -11.05
N GLY A 12 -26.87 12.12 -12.30
CA GLY A 12 -28.23 11.82 -12.75
C GLY A 12 -28.32 10.38 -13.27
N LYS A 13 -29.26 9.60 -12.72
CA LYS A 13 -29.63 8.25 -13.19
C LYS A 13 -30.38 8.36 -14.51
N ARG A 14 -29.97 7.65 -15.57
CA ARG A 14 -30.85 7.26 -16.69
C ARG A 14 -30.49 5.89 -17.23
N SER A 15 -31.47 5.02 -17.27
CA SER A 15 -31.48 3.72 -17.91
C SER A 15 -31.61 3.87 -19.42
N LEU A 16 -30.84 3.10 -20.22
CA LEU A 16 -31.07 2.96 -21.65
C LEU A 16 -31.28 1.49 -22.04
N ARG A 17 -32.36 1.28 -22.79
CA ARG A 17 -32.76 0.01 -23.39
C ARG A 17 -31.98 -0.20 -24.71
N PHE A 18 -31.64 -1.46 -24.96
CA PHE A 18 -31.02 -1.93 -26.20
C PHE A 18 -32.06 -2.01 -27.35
N GLY A 19 -31.70 -1.51 -28.50
CA GLY A 19 -32.35 -1.76 -29.77
C GLY A 19 -31.32 -2.23 -30.81
N THR A 20 -31.55 -3.43 -31.32
CA THR A 20 -30.71 -4.10 -32.33
C THR A 20 -31.07 -3.58 -33.71
N LEU A 21 -30.11 -3.09 -34.49
CA LEU A 21 -30.25 -2.87 -35.95
C LEU A 21 -29.13 -3.64 -36.69
N LEU A 22 -29.55 -4.62 -37.49
CA LEU A 22 -28.69 -5.26 -38.49
C LEU A 22 -28.57 -4.35 -39.72
N LEU A 23 -27.35 -4.02 -40.12
CA LEU A 23 -27.06 -3.54 -41.47
C LEU A 23 -26.03 -4.46 -42.14
N SER A 24 -26.44 -5.09 -43.22
CA SER A 24 -25.58 -5.85 -44.13
C SER A 24 -24.81 -4.88 -45.01
N ALA A 25 -23.48 -4.94 -45.03
CA ALA A 25 -22.64 -4.24 -46.00
C ALA A 25 -21.80 -5.25 -46.79
N LEU A 26 -21.91 -5.15 -48.12
CA LEU A 26 -21.11 -5.90 -49.11
C LEU A 26 -19.60 -5.60 -48.94
N PHE A 27 -18.80 -6.63 -48.90
CA PHE A 27 -17.35 -6.57 -49.01
C PHE A 27 -16.94 -6.49 -50.49
N VAL A 28 -16.29 -5.39 -50.89
CA VAL A 28 -15.44 -5.34 -52.07
C VAL A 28 -14.00 -5.47 -51.62
N ALA A 29 -13.37 -6.61 -51.94
CA ALA A 29 -11.98 -6.87 -51.65
C ALA A 29 -11.09 -6.08 -52.61
N GLY A 30 -10.63 -4.91 -52.21
CA GLY A 30 -9.52 -4.21 -52.83
C GLY A 30 -8.25 -4.48 -52.02
N ASN A 31 -7.26 -5.14 -52.64
CA ASN A 31 -5.92 -5.31 -52.09
C ASN A 31 -5.23 -3.92 -52.03
N MET A 32 -5.47 -3.18 -50.94
CA MET A 32 -4.60 -2.07 -50.58
C MET A 32 -3.51 -2.66 -49.66
N TYR A 33 -2.30 -2.76 -50.17
CA TYR A 33 -1.10 -2.88 -49.36
C TYR A 33 -1.01 -1.63 -48.48
N ALA A 34 -1.60 -1.68 -47.28
CA ALA A 34 -1.34 -0.68 -46.26
C ALA A 34 0.13 -0.79 -45.88
N ALA A 35 0.94 0.22 -46.28
CA ALA A 35 2.30 0.33 -45.74
C ALA A 35 2.23 0.21 -44.22
N LYS A 36 3.01 -0.70 -43.62
CA LYS A 36 3.15 -0.80 -42.16
C LYS A 36 3.42 0.62 -41.64
N PRO A 37 2.63 1.15 -40.70
CA PRO A 37 2.94 2.45 -40.14
C PRO A 37 4.36 2.44 -39.65
N LYS A 38 5.19 3.40 -40.08
CA LYS A 38 6.52 3.59 -39.54
C LYS A 38 6.35 3.76 -38.02
N GLN A 39 6.96 2.85 -37.26
CA GLN A 39 6.93 2.93 -35.80
C GLN A 39 7.71 4.18 -35.39
N ALA A 40 7.05 5.13 -34.73
CA ALA A 40 7.68 6.33 -34.20
C ALA A 40 8.93 5.95 -33.39
N LYS A 41 10.01 6.72 -33.55
CA LYS A 41 11.22 6.46 -32.77
C LYS A 41 10.89 6.60 -31.29
N ALA A 42 11.23 5.58 -30.51
CA ALA A 42 10.97 5.60 -29.07
C ALA A 42 11.63 6.81 -28.39
N PRO A 43 10.91 7.56 -27.54
CA PRO A 43 11.47 8.68 -26.79
C PRO A 43 12.59 8.23 -25.85
N VAL A 44 13.58 9.12 -25.63
CA VAL A 44 14.68 8.90 -24.68
C VAL A 44 14.64 9.99 -23.63
N PHE A 45 14.38 9.60 -22.39
CA PHE A 45 14.42 10.47 -21.22
C PHE A 45 15.83 10.49 -20.64
N THR A 46 16.40 11.67 -20.47
CA THR A 46 17.82 11.82 -20.10
C THR A 46 18.03 12.25 -18.67
N LYS A 47 17.03 12.86 -18.07
CA LYS A 47 17.04 13.31 -16.69
C LYS A 47 15.61 13.41 -16.15
N PHE A 48 15.45 13.08 -14.88
CA PHE A 48 14.26 13.37 -14.08
C PHE A 48 14.70 14.01 -12.76
N VAL A 49 14.04 15.07 -12.35
CA VAL A 49 14.24 15.73 -11.05
C VAL A 49 12.89 15.92 -10.40
N TYR A 50 12.78 15.47 -9.16
CA TYR A 50 11.63 15.68 -8.29
C TYR A 50 12.11 16.41 -7.05
N GLN A 51 11.47 17.53 -6.70
CA GLN A 51 11.81 18.35 -5.54
C GLN A 51 10.56 18.64 -4.74
N GLY A 52 10.52 18.13 -3.51
CA GLY A 52 9.46 18.39 -2.54
C GLY A 52 9.65 19.72 -1.82
N ASN A 53 8.52 20.37 -1.49
CA ASN A 53 8.52 21.63 -0.74
C ASN A 53 7.22 21.77 0.07
N ASP A 54 6.97 20.82 0.97
CA ASP A 54 5.84 20.88 1.89
C ASP A 54 6.14 21.89 3.02
N GLN A 55 5.21 22.81 3.25
CA GLN A 55 5.37 23.87 4.26
C GLN A 55 5.54 23.31 5.67
N VAL A 56 4.86 22.22 5.99
CA VAL A 56 4.94 21.57 7.31
C VAL A 56 6.38 21.22 7.72
N TYR A 57 7.23 20.83 6.78
CA TYR A 57 8.64 20.50 7.09
C TYR A 57 9.52 21.76 7.18
N ASN A 58 9.16 22.85 6.47
CA ASN A 58 9.83 24.12 6.59
C ASN A 58 9.54 24.79 7.95
N ASP A 59 8.31 24.63 8.45
CA ASP A 59 7.87 25.19 9.73
C ASP A 59 8.33 24.35 10.93
N ASN A 60 8.67 23.07 10.71
CA ASN A 60 9.09 22.13 11.75
C ASN A 60 10.47 21.51 11.41
N PRO A 61 11.57 22.29 11.43
CA PRO A 61 12.92 21.75 11.20
C PRO A 61 13.29 20.78 12.32
N LEU A 62 13.99 19.69 11.97
CA LEU A 62 14.39 18.68 12.94
C LEU A 62 15.52 19.18 13.84
N ASN A 63 15.43 18.89 15.12
CA ASN A 63 16.53 18.97 16.07
C ASN A 63 17.25 17.60 16.15
N GLU A 64 18.37 17.56 16.87
CA GLU A 64 19.05 16.31 17.18
C GLU A 64 18.12 15.36 17.94
N GLY A 65 18.12 14.07 17.57
CA GLY A 65 17.24 13.06 18.17
C GLY A 65 15.77 13.21 17.74
N GLU A 66 15.51 13.80 16.58
CA GLU A 66 14.16 13.89 16.00
C GLU A 66 14.09 13.30 14.59
N PHE A 67 12.90 12.88 14.16
CA PHE A 67 12.61 12.43 12.82
C PHE A 67 11.21 12.83 12.39
N TYR A 68 10.98 12.89 11.06
CA TYR A 68 9.67 13.21 10.53
C TYR A 68 8.74 11.99 10.51
N ASN A 69 7.44 12.25 10.75
CA ASN A 69 6.35 11.33 10.58
C ASN A 69 5.34 11.91 9.56
N PRO A 70 5.03 11.23 8.45
CA PRO A 70 5.19 9.79 8.16
C PRO A 70 6.65 9.37 7.92
N ILE A 71 6.95 8.11 8.26
CA ILE A 71 8.26 7.48 7.99
C ILE A 71 8.42 7.10 6.51
N LEU A 72 7.32 6.76 5.82
CA LEU A 72 7.29 6.58 4.37
C LEU A 72 6.25 7.52 3.78
N GLN A 73 6.72 8.62 3.20
CA GLN A 73 5.89 9.59 2.50
C GLN A 73 5.45 9.07 1.13
N GLY A 74 4.24 9.46 0.70
CA GLY A 74 3.63 9.02 -0.54
C GLY A 74 2.80 7.75 -0.36
N CYS A 75 2.27 7.20 -1.44
CA CYS A 75 1.37 6.06 -1.41
C CYS A 75 2.10 4.76 -1.02
N TYR A 76 2.28 4.57 0.28
CA TYR A 76 2.73 3.35 0.96
C TYR A 76 1.70 2.96 2.03
N PRO A 77 0.50 2.52 1.62
CA PRO A 77 -0.60 2.22 2.54
C PRO A 77 -0.49 0.81 3.11
N ASP A 78 -1.31 0.56 4.14
CA ASP A 78 -1.53 -0.77 4.70
C ASP A 78 -0.19 -1.40 5.15
N PRO A 79 0.60 -0.72 6.01
CA PRO A 79 1.92 -1.20 6.39
C PRO A 79 1.82 -2.41 7.33
N ALA A 80 2.70 -3.40 7.13
CA ALA A 80 2.95 -4.44 8.10
C ALA A 80 4.44 -4.57 8.36
N ILE A 81 4.80 -4.92 9.61
CA ILE A 81 6.17 -4.92 10.09
C ILE A 81 6.50 -6.21 10.85
N VAL A 82 7.71 -6.73 10.66
CA VAL A 82 8.21 -7.86 11.42
C VAL A 82 9.64 -7.62 11.88
N LYS A 83 9.98 -8.12 13.07
CA LYS A 83 11.31 -8.09 13.65
C LYS A 83 11.94 -9.48 13.65
N ARG A 84 13.23 -9.56 13.29
CA ARG A 84 14.08 -10.74 13.53
C ARG A 84 15.43 -10.30 14.08
N GLY A 85 15.69 -10.57 15.33
CA GLY A 85 16.89 -10.05 16.01
C GLY A 85 16.87 -8.53 16.05
N GLU A 86 17.86 -7.89 15.41
CA GLU A 86 17.96 -6.43 15.27
C GLU A 86 17.37 -5.90 13.95
N ASP A 87 16.89 -6.79 13.08
CA ASP A 87 16.42 -6.42 11.76
C ASP A 87 14.89 -6.24 11.75
N TYR A 88 14.44 -5.11 11.23
CA TYR A 88 13.04 -4.79 10.98
C TYR A 88 12.78 -4.81 9.48
N PHE A 89 11.71 -5.48 9.08
CA PHE A 89 11.23 -5.49 7.70
C PHE A 89 9.81 -4.94 7.65
N LEU A 90 9.56 -4.02 6.73
CA LEU A 90 8.28 -3.36 6.54
C LEU A 90 7.85 -3.50 5.09
N VAL A 91 6.58 -3.80 4.87
CA VAL A 91 5.93 -3.89 3.55
C VAL A 91 4.72 -2.97 3.48
N ALA A 92 4.26 -2.66 2.26
CA ALA A 92 3.05 -1.88 2.02
C ALA A 92 2.31 -2.37 0.77
N SER A 93 1.01 -2.06 0.67
CA SER A 93 0.20 -2.33 -0.51
C SER A 93 0.76 -1.68 -1.77
N SER A 94 0.57 -2.33 -2.90
CA SER A 94 1.06 -1.84 -4.20
C SER A 94 -0.01 -1.78 -5.29
N PHE A 95 -1.19 -2.32 -5.03
CA PHE A 95 -2.30 -2.36 -5.99
C PHE A 95 -1.87 -2.90 -7.37
N SER A 96 -2.14 -2.18 -8.46
CA SER A 96 -1.80 -2.57 -9.82
C SER A 96 -0.36 -2.24 -10.24
N MET A 97 0.50 -1.77 -9.32
CA MET A 97 1.89 -1.44 -9.62
C MET A 97 2.76 -2.70 -9.71
N PHE A 98 3.76 -2.63 -10.59
CA PHE A 98 4.75 -3.70 -10.80
C PHE A 98 6.19 -3.12 -10.74
N PRO A 99 7.12 -3.67 -9.95
CA PRO A 99 6.95 -4.78 -9.02
C PRO A 99 5.97 -4.46 -7.88
N GLY A 100 5.38 -5.50 -7.27
CA GLY A 100 4.43 -5.39 -6.18
C GLY A 100 5.08 -5.56 -4.80
N VAL A 101 4.43 -5.02 -3.78
CA VAL A 101 4.83 -5.09 -2.37
C VAL A 101 6.26 -4.58 -2.14
N PRO A 102 6.46 -3.26 -2.11
CA PRO A 102 7.76 -2.71 -1.72
C PRO A 102 8.14 -3.19 -0.33
N ILE A 103 9.41 -3.58 -0.17
CA ILE A 103 9.95 -4.04 1.11
C ILE A 103 11.10 -3.13 1.55
N PHE A 104 11.04 -2.74 2.83
CA PHE A 104 12.01 -1.88 3.48
C PHE A 104 12.67 -2.62 4.63
N HIS A 105 13.92 -2.28 4.90
CA HIS A 105 14.71 -2.78 6.02
C HIS A 105 15.20 -1.61 6.88
N SER A 106 15.18 -1.80 8.20
CA SER A 106 15.75 -0.90 9.20
C SER A 106 16.36 -1.70 10.35
N LYS A 107 17.25 -1.07 11.13
CA LYS A 107 17.73 -1.58 12.42
C LYS A 107 17.24 -0.76 13.61
N ASP A 108 16.45 0.29 13.35
CA ASP A 108 16.17 1.29 14.37
C ASP A 108 14.79 1.97 14.25
N LEU A 109 13.94 1.54 13.30
CA LEU A 109 12.61 2.08 13.01
C LEU A 109 12.58 3.51 12.45
N VAL A 110 13.72 4.17 12.31
CA VAL A 110 13.88 5.54 11.79
C VAL A 110 14.55 5.53 10.41
N ASN A 111 15.66 4.82 10.30
CA ASN A 111 16.51 4.79 9.12
C ASN A 111 16.15 3.59 8.24
N TRP A 112 15.27 3.80 7.26
CA TRP A 112 14.77 2.78 6.36
C TRP A 112 15.52 2.73 5.05
N LYS A 113 15.76 1.54 4.50
CA LYS A 113 16.25 1.33 3.13
C LYS A 113 15.25 0.49 2.38
N GLN A 114 14.82 0.94 1.21
CA GLN A 114 14.08 0.04 0.31
C GLN A 114 15.05 -0.99 -0.25
N ILE A 115 14.84 -2.27 0.08
CA ILE A 115 15.73 -3.37 -0.33
C ILE A 115 15.21 -4.10 -1.57
N GLY A 116 13.99 -3.83 -2.00
CA GLY A 116 13.39 -4.45 -3.18
C GLY A 116 11.87 -4.41 -3.18
N HIS A 117 11.33 -5.47 -3.74
CA HIS A 117 9.90 -5.79 -3.75
C HIS A 117 9.74 -7.30 -3.51
N VAL A 118 8.70 -7.68 -2.78
CA VAL A 118 8.41 -9.09 -2.48
C VAL A 118 7.92 -9.84 -3.72
N LEU A 119 7.07 -9.18 -4.52
CA LEU A 119 6.50 -9.72 -5.75
C LEU A 119 7.14 -9.02 -6.96
N ASP A 120 8.27 -9.54 -7.43
CA ASP A 120 9.12 -8.85 -8.40
C ASP A 120 9.12 -9.46 -9.82
N ARG A 121 8.40 -10.58 -10.03
CA ARG A 121 8.38 -11.29 -11.30
C ARG A 121 6.97 -11.72 -11.73
N LYS A 122 6.80 -11.97 -13.03
CA LYS A 122 5.50 -12.30 -13.65
C LYS A 122 4.85 -13.58 -13.11
N SER A 123 5.64 -14.53 -12.57
CA SER A 123 5.09 -15.74 -11.94
C SER A 123 4.39 -15.45 -10.61
N GLN A 124 4.78 -14.37 -9.91
CA GLN A 124 4.24 -14.01 -8.61
C GLN A 124 3.04 -13.06 -8.66
N LEU A 125 2.89 -12.27 -9.74
CA LEU A 125 2.00 -11.13 -9.76
C LEU A 125 1.21 -11.03 -11.07
N LYS A 126 -0.12 -11.09 -10.99
CA LYS A 126 -1.05 -10.94 -12.11
C LYS A 126 -1.92 -9.71 -11.91
N VAL A 127 -1.54 -8.60 -12.51
CA VAL A 127 -2.23 -7.30 -12.40
C VAL A 127 -2.50 -6.63 -13.75
N GLY A 128 -2.33 -7.36 -14.87
CA GLY A 128 -2.38 -6.82 -16.23
C GLY A 128 -3.71 -6.19 -16.63
N ARG A 129 -4.80 -6.57 -15.95
CA ARG A 129 -6.16 -6.04 -16.18
C ARG A 129 -6.79 -5.42 -14.95
N SER A 130 -5.99 -5.16 -13.90
CA SER A 130 -6.47 -4.58 -12.66
C SER A 130 -6.61 -3.06 -12.78
N GLY A 131 -7.72 -2.48 -12.30
CA GLY A 131 -7.86 -1.04 -12.10
C GLY A 131 -6.79 -0.51 -11.13
N ILE A 132 -6.57 0.80 -11.10
CA ILE A 132 -5.49 1.38 -10.27
C ILE A 132 -5.62 1.04 -8.78
N ALA A 133 -6.85 0.89 -8.27
CA ALA A 133 -7.14 0.54 -6.88
C ALA A 133 -7.39 -0.97 -6.66
N GLU A 134 -7.15 -1.79 -7.67
CA GLU A 134 -7.22 -3.26 -7.61
C GLU A 134 -5.80 -3.84 -7.61
N GLY A 135 -5.67 -5.16 -7.48
CA GLY A 135 -4.37 -5.84 -7.46
C GLY A 135 -3.97 -6.26 -6.06
N ILE A 136 -2.81 -5.84 -5.57
CA ILE A 136 -2.30 -6.25 -4.26
C ILE A 136 -2.82 -5.34 -3.16
N TYR A 137 -3.61 -5.93 -2.25
CA TYR A 137 -4.09 -5.32 -1.02
C TYR A 137 -3.16 -5.69 0.15
N ALA A 138 -3.41 -5.13 1.30
CA ALA A 138 -2.71 -5.26 2.57
C ALA A 138 -1.80 -6.51 2.69
N PRO A 139 -0.49 -6.38 2.45
CA PRO A 139 0.44 -7.45 2.71
C PRO A 139 0.76 -7.49 4.20
N ALA A 140 0.77 -8.68 4.81
CA ALA A 140 1.23 -8.88 6.17
C ALA A 140 2.50 -9.73 6.20
N LEU A 141 3.47 -9.32 7.03
CA LEU A 141 4.71 -10.05 7.27
C LEU A 141 4.62 -10.84 8.57
N ALA A 142 5.13 -12.07 8.55
CA ALA A 142 5.34 -12.85 9.76
C ALA A 142 6.66 -13.63 9.68
N TYR A 143 7.31 -13.81 10.83
CA TYR A 143 8.48 -14.66 10.97
C TYR A 143 8.13 -15.87 11.82
N ASN A 144 8.34 -17.07 11.28
CA ASN A 144 8.15 -18.30 12.02
C ASN A 144 9.50 -18.73 12.64
N PRO A 145 9.66 -18.64 13.98
CA PRO A 145 10.90 -18.99 14.63
C PRO A 145 11.17 -20.51 14.63
N HIS A 146 10.15 -21.35 14.49
CA HIS A 146 10.29 -22.81 14.50
C HIS A 146 10.99 -23.36 13.25
N ASN A 147 10.84 -22.66 12.13
CA ASN A 147 11.48 -23.03 10.87
C ASN A 147 12.33 -21.90 10.26
N GLU A 148 12.57 -20.81 10.99
CA GLU A 148 13.40 -19.67 10.59
C GLU A 148 13.03 -19.09 9.23
N THR A 149 11.73 -18.94 8.96
CA THR A 149 11.22 -18.53 7.66
C THR A 149 10.35 -17.29 7.77
N PHE A 150 10.55 -16.34 6.90
CA PHE A 150 9.64 -15.22 6.68
C PHE A 150 8.53 -15.62 5.72
N TYR A 151 7.33 -15.19 6.05
CA TYR A 151 6.11 -15.33 5.26
C TYR A 151 5.55 -13.94 4.96
N MET A 152 5.15 -13.71 3.73
CA MET A 152 4.31 -12.58 3.36
C MET A 152 3.01 -13.13 2.79
N ILE A 153 1.90 -12.76 3.41
CA ILE A 153 0.54 -13.13 2.98
C ILE A 153 -0.18 -11.86 2.52
N THR A 154 -0.99 -11.96 1.46
CA THR A 154 -1.73 -10.82 0.91
C THR A 154 -2.90 -11.29 0.07
N THR A 155 -3.81 -10.37 -0.24
CA THR A 155 -4.88 -10.59 -1.22
C THR A 155 -4.49 -9.99 -2.56
N GLN A 156 -4.41 -10.81 -3.60
CA GLN A 156 -4.40 -10.32 -4.98
C GLN A 156 -5.84 -10.22 -5.48
N PHE A 157 -6.42 -9.05 -5.31
CA PHE A 157 -7.76 -8.74 -5.79
C PHE A 157 -7.74 -8.56 -7.32
N ALA A 158 -8.73 -9.10 -8.00
CA ALA A 158 -8.80 -9.24 -9.44
C ALA A 158 -7.89 -10.36 -10.02
N GLU A 159 -8.16 -10.75 -11.26
CA GLU A 159 -7.46 -11.78 -12.04
C GLU A 159 -7.36 -13.17 -11.36
N GLY A 160 -8.22 -13.43 -10.34
CA GLY A 160 -8.51 -14.75 -9.82
C GLY A 160 -7.41 -15.42 -8.98
N MET A 161 -6.44 -14.67 -8.43
CA MET A 161 -5.46 -15.26 -7.53
C MET A 161 -5.95 -15.33 -6.07
N GLY A 162 -6.81 -14.39 -5.62
CA GLY A 162 -7.31 -14.39 -4.25
C GLY A 162 -6.20 -14.20 -3.21
N ASN A 163 -6.31 -14.92 -2.11
CA ASN A 163 -5.32 -14.88 -1.05
C ASN A 163 -4.11 -15.75 -1.40
N ILE A 164 -2.91 -15.21 -1.22
CA ILE A 164 -1.64 -15.88 -1.55
C ILE A 164 -0.63 -15.71 -0.43
N VAL A 165 0.27 -16.66 -0.31
CA VAL A 165 1.43 -16.60 0.57
C VAL A 165 2.70 -16.86 -0.23
N VAL A 166 3.76 -16.09 0.06
CA VAL A 166 5.14 -16.31 -0.41
C VAL A 166 6.07 -16.34 0.79
N LYS A 167 7.19 -17.04 0.68
CA LYS A 167 8.11 -17.24 1.79
C LYS A 167 9.57 -17.14 1.39
N THR A 168 10.44 -16.82 2.36
CA THR A 168 11.89 -16.79 2.18
C THR A 168 12.62 -17.03 3.51
N LYS A 169 13.84 -17.53 3.43
CA LYS A 169 14.76 -17.56 4.58
C LYS A 169 15.51 -16.24 4.77
N ASP A 170 15.64 -15.47 3.68
CA ASP A 170 16.36 -14.20 3.67
C ASP A 170 15.64 -13.18 2.79
N PRO A 171 15.03 -12.14 3.36
CA PRO A 171 14.33 -11.10 2.60
C PRO A 171 15.19 -10.34 1.60
N PHE A 172 16.52 -10.39 1.73
CA PHE A 172 17.45 -9.76 0.78
C PHE A 172 17.69 -10.59 -0.49
N GLN A 173 17.36 -11.89 -0.48
CA GLN A 173 17.63 -12.83 -1.58
C GLN A 173 16.42 -13.12 -2.48
N GLY A 174 15.27 -12.54 -2.18
CA GLY A 174 14.03 -12.76 -2.91
C GLY A 174 13.09 -13.78 -2.26
N TRP A 175 11.94 -14.00 -2.88
CA TRP A 175 10.79 -14.72 -2.32
C TRP A 175 10.35 -15.87 -3.24
N SER A 176 9.69 -16.88 -2.68
CA SER A 176 9.15 -18.01 -3.46
C SER A 176 8.09 -17.55 -4.49
N ASP A 177 7.71 -18.44 -5.40
CA ASP A 177 6.44 -18.30 -6.11
C ASP A 177 5.27 -18.44 -5.14
N PRO A 178 4.09 -17.87 -5.43
CA PRO A 178 2.98 -17.83 -4.51
C PRO A 178 2.29 -19.19 -4.38
N TYR A 179 1.92 -19.52 -3.14
CA TYR A 179 0.97 -20.56 -2.82
C TYR A 179 -0.42 -19.91 -2.67
N GLN A 180 -1.39 -20.37 -3.44
CA GLN A 180 -2.76 -19.86 -3.37
C GLN A 180 -3.50 -20.50 -2.20
N LEU A 181 -4.12 -19.67 -1.35
CA LEU A 181 -4.90 -20.09 -0.21
C LEU A 181 -6.38 -20.16 -0.61
N LYS A 182 -7.09 -21.21 -0.13
CA LYS A 182 -8.47 -21.49 -0.53
C LYS A 182 -9.49 -20.92 0.45
N PHE A 183 -9.54 -19.60 0.56
CA PHE A 183 -10.57 -18.87 1.28
C PHE A 183 -10.84 -17.53 0.63
N ASP A 184 -12.04 -16.99 0.84
CA ASP A 184 -12.45 -15.66 0.39
C ASP A 184 -12.10 -14.58 1.44
N GLY A 185 -12.34 -13.32 1.10
CA GLY A 185 -12.06 -12.19 1.98
C GLY A 185 -10.74 -11.50 1.65
N ILE A 186 -10.35 -10.55 2.51
CA ILE A 186 -9.17 -9.71 2.30
C ILE A 186 -8.37 -9.52 3.59
N ASP A 187 -7.21 -8.86 3.48
CA ASP A 187 -6.34 -8.49 4.58
C ASP A 187 -5.94 -9.65 5.49
N PRO A 188 -5.42 -10.75 4.94
CA PRO A 188 -4.99 -11.86 5.75
C PRO A 188 -3.69 -11.55 6.49
N SER A 189 -3.55 -12.07 7.71
CA SER A 189 -2.28 -12.14 8.42
C SER A 189 -2.02 -13.53 8.99
N LEU A 190 -0.73 -13.85 9.23
CA LEU A 190 -0.27 -15.10 9.81
C LEU A 190 0.14 -14.90 11.26
N PHE A 191 -0.27 -15.81 12.12
CA PHE A 191 0.19 -15.90 13.50
C PHE A 191 0.79 -17.28 13.76
N PHE A 192 2.03 -17.32 14.24
CA PHE A 192 2.75 -18.54 14.67
C PHE A 192 2.79 -18.58 16.19
N ASP A 193 2.11 -19.56 16.79
CA ASP A 193 2.04 -19.69 18.26
C ASP A 193 3.26 -20.45 18.80
N ASP A 194 3.51 -20.28 20.09
CA ASP A 194 4.64 -20.91 20.82
C ASP A 194 4.56 -22.44 20.84
N ASP A 195 3.36 -23.01 20.69
CA ASP A 195 3.14 -24.47 20.63
C ASP A 195 3.41 -25.08 19.25
N GLY A 196 3.85 -24.25 18.29
CA GLY A 196 4.15 -24.65 16.91
C GLY A 196 2.96 -24.63 15.98
N LYS A 197 1.74 -24.33 16.46
CA LYS A 197 0.58 -24.14 15.59
C LYS A 197 0.66 -22.80 14.88
N ALA A 198 0.03 -22.74 13.71
CA ALA A 198 -0.06 -21.56 12.92
C ALA A 198 -1.51 -21.26 12.54
N TYR A 199 -1.83 -19.98 12.40
CA TYR A 199 -3.18 -19.51 12.11
C TYR A 199 -3.13 -18.41 11.05
N VAL A 200 -4.18 -18.39 10.20
CA VAL A 200 -4.49 -17.26 9.32
C VAL A 200 -5.73 -16.57 9.86
N VAL A 201 -5.66 -15.26 10.03
CA VAL A 201 -6.83 -14.43 10.32
C VAL A 201 -7.07 -13.46 9.17
N HIS A 202 -8.33 -13.17 8.85
CA HIS A 202 -8.68 -12.29 7.72
C HIS A 202 -10.08 -11.68 7.88
N ASN A 203 -10.35 -10.61 7.15
CA ASN A 203 -11.67 -10.05 6.98
C ASN A 203 -12.48 -10.87 5.98
N ASP A 204 -13.78 -11.09 6.26
CA ASP A 204 -14.69 -11.73 5.32
C ASP A 204 -16.10 -11.15 5.38
N ALA A 205 -16.95 -11.50 4.42
CA ALA A 205 -18.38 -11.28 4.49
C ALA A 205 -18.99 -12.18 5.58
N PRO A 206 -20.06 -11.73 6.28
CA PRO A 206 -20.83 -12.64 7.12
C PRO A 206 -21.49 -13.73 6.24
N ALA A 207 -21.91 -14.83 6.84
CA ALA A 207 -22.57 -15.91 6.12
C ALA A 207 -23.75 -15.38 5.27
N TRP A 208 -24.00 -16.04 4.15
CA TRP A 208 -25.04 -15.61 3.21
C TRP A 208 -26.39 -15.38 3.91
N GLY A 209 -26.98 -14.21 3.69
CA GLY A 209 -28.27 -13.82 4.27
C GLY A 209 -28.21 -13.37 5.75
N THR A 210 -27.04 -13.34 6.40
CA THR A 210 -26.90 -12.93 7.81
C THR A 210 -26.35 -11.52 8.00
N ALA A 211 -26.05 -10.81 6.92
CA ALA A 211 -25.60 -9.42 6.99
C ALA A 211 -26.69 -8.54 7.63
N ARG A 212 -26.33 -7.82 8.71
CA ARG A 212 -27.27 -7.01 9.49
C ARG A 212 -27.38 -5.56 8.98
N TYR A 213 -26.38 -5.09 8.24
CA TYR A 213 -26.29 -3.74 7.67
C TYR A 213 -25.30 -3.70 6.51
N GLN A 214 -25.32 -2.63 5.74
CA GLN A 214 -24.35 -2.43 4.66
C GLN A 214 -22.96 -2.16 5.25
N GLY A 215 -21.95 -2.90 4.79
CA GLY A 215 -20.59 -2.82 5.32
C GLY A 215 -20.34 -3.72 6.53
N HIS A 216 -21.33 -4.59 6.89
CA HIS A 216 -21.11 -5.63 7.90
C HIS A 216 -20.04 -6.62 7.43
N ARG A 217 -18.97 -6.76 8.20
CA ARG A 217 -17.89 -7.70 7.97
C ARG A 217 -17.62 -8.52 9.23
N VAL A 218 -16.89 -9.60 9.08
CA VAL A 218 -16.47 -10.47 10.18
C VAL A 218 -14.97 -10.72 10.11
N ILE A 219 -14.36 -11.04 11.23
CA ILE A 219 -13.00 -11.61 11.25
C ILE A 219 -13.12 -13.10 11.43
N LYS A 220 -12.47 -13.84 10.52
CA LYS A 220 -12.34 -15.30 10.58
C LYS A 220 -10.92 -15.70 10.92
N ILE A 221 -10.78 -16.90 11.49
CA ILE A 221 -9.52 -17.58 11.73
C ILE A 221 -9.55 -18.97 11.11
N TRP A 222 -8.42 -19.40 10.55
CA TRP A 222 -8.14 -20.76 10.07
C TRP A 222 -6.93 -21.32 10.79
N GLU A 223 -6.84 -22.63 10.96
CA GLU A 223 -5.55 -23.28 11.19
C GLU A 223 -4.76 -23.35 9.88
N TYR A 224 -3.43 -23.14 9.97
CA TYR A 224 -2.55 -23.12 8.83
C TYR A 224 -1.53 -24.25 8.89
N ASP A 225 -1.47 -25.04 7.82
CA ASP A 225 -0.47 -26.08 7.62
C ASP A 225 0.81 -25.48 7.04
N VAL A 226 1.82 -25.34 7.90
CA VAL A 226 3.13 -24.73 7.57
C VAL A 226 3.93 -25.60 6.59
N GLU A 227 3.72 -26.93 6.59
CA GLU A 227 4.44 -27.85 5.70
C GLU A 227 3.93 -27.79 4.27
N ASN A 228 2.62 -27.68 4.11
CA ASN A 228 1.97 -27.68 2.80
C ASN A 228 1.55 -26.30 2.29
N ASP A 229 1.80 -25.24 3.08
CA ASP A 229 1.45 -23.84 2.76
C ASP A 229 -0.04 -23.65 2.39
N GLN A 230 -0.95 -24.16 3.24
CA GLN A 230 -2.40 -24.06 3.02
C GLN A 230 -3.18 -23.96 4.32
N VAL A 231 -4.41 -23.45 4.25
CA VAL A 231 -5.34 -23.51 5.38
C VAL A 231 -5.90 -24.91 5.53
N ILE A 232 -6.17 -25.37 6.76
CA ILE A 232 -6.74 -26.67 7.05
C ILE A 232 -8.26 -26.57 6.89
N GLU A 233 -8.82 -27.29 5.94
CA GLU A 233 -10.24 -27.26 5.61
C GLU A 233 -11.11 -27.66 6.81
N GLY A 234 -12.20 -26.91 7.03
CA GLY A 234 -13.16 -27.14 8.13
C GLY A 234 -12.70 -26.59 9.49
N THR A 235 -11.58 -25.86 9.56
CA THR A 235 -11.12 -25.22 10.81
C THR A 235 -11.53 -23.75 10.92
N ASP A 236 -12.20 -23.19 9.89
CA ASP A 236 -12.63 -21.80 9.87
C ASP A 236 -13.65 -21.47 10.96
N GLN A 237 -13.48 -20.33 11.56
CA GLN A 237 -14.35 -19.85 12.63
C GLN A 237 -14.45 -18.33 12.58
N VAL A 238 -15.65 -17.78 12.77
CA VAL A 238 -15.84 -16.35 13.03
C VAL A 238 -15.41 -16.05 14.47
N ILE A 239 -14.44 -15.16 14.63
CA ILE A 239 -13.90 -14.76 15.95
C ILE A 239 -14.31 -13.34 16.36
N VAL A 240 -14.67 -12.47 15.40
CA VAL A 240 -15.32 -11.16 15.63
C VAL A 240 -16.42 -10.98 14.61
N ASN A 241 -17.59 -10.53 15.07
CA ASN A 241 -18.78 -10.32 14.24
C ASN A 241 -19.20 -8.87 14.29
N GLY A 242 -18.91 -8.09 13.26
CA GLY A 242 -19.36 -6.72 13.09
C GLY A 242 -18.57 -5.66 13.88
N GLY A 243 -17.40 -5.99 14.42
CA GLY A 243 -16.53 -5.04 15.12
C GLY A 243 -16.76 -4.95 16.63
N VAL A 244 -16.40 -3.82 17.25
CA VAL A 244 -16.42 -3.63 18.70
C VAL A 244 -17.83 -3.78 19.27
N ASN A 245 -18.82 -3.20 18.62
CA ASN A 245 -20.22 -3.28 19.01
C ASN A 245 -21.11 -3.34 17.78
N ILE A 246 -21.61 -4.54 17.47
CA ILE A 246 -22.46 -4.78 16.30
C ILE A 246 -23.74 -3.95 16.27
N GLU A 247 -24.26 -3.54 17.44
CA GLU A 247 -25.48 -2.73 17.52
C GLU A 247 -25.25 -1.29 17.05
N GLU A 248 -24.03 -0.80 17.11
CA GLU A 248 -23.61 0.50 16.55
C GLU A 248 -23.36 0.44 15.04
N LYS A 249 -23.44 -0.76 14.46
CA LYS A 249 -23.27 -1.03 13.03
C LYS A 249 -21.93 -0.52 12.48
N PRO A 250 -20.80 -0.85 13.14
CA PRO A 250 -19.50 -0.40 12.64
C PRO A 250 -19.25 -1.02 11.26
N ILE A 251 -18.84 -0.19 10.33
CA ILE A 251 -18.56 -0.67 8.98
C ILE A 251 -17.13 -1.20 8.90
N TRP A 252 -16.97 -2.29 8.15
CA TRP A 252 -15.72 -2.73 7.59
C TRP A 252 -14.63 -2.98 8.62
N ILE A 253 -14.84 -3.94 9.55
CA ILE A 253 -13.74 -4.46 10.37
C ILE A 253 -12.80 -5.27 9.49
N GLU A 254 -11.49 -4.96 9.50
CA GLU A 254 -10.48 -5.52 8.59
C GLU A 254 -9.08 -5.53 9.21
N ALA A 255 -8.05 -5.93 8.46
CA ALA A 255 -6.64 -5.91 8.87
C ALA A 255 -6.36 -6.56 10.22
N PRO A 256 -6.80 -7.81 10.47
CA PRO A 256 -6.59 -8.44 11.76
C PRO A 256 -5.13 -8.86 11.97
N HIS A 257 -4.57 -8.57 13.16
CA HIS A 257 -3.29 -9.10 13.63
C HIS A 257 -3.42 -9.69 15.03
N ILE A 258 -2.87 -10.88 15.26
CA ILE A 258 -2.85 -11.54 16.59
C ILE A 258 -1.49 -11.35 17.23
N TYR A 259 -1.48 -10.95 18.50
CA TYR A 259 -0.31 -10.88 19.36
C TYR A 259 -0.53 -11.71 20.62
N LYS A 260 0.51 -12.40 21.09
CA LYS A 260 0.49 -13.14 22.36
C LYS A 260 1.31 -12.41 23.40
N ARG A 261 0.70 -12.10 24.54
CA ARG A 261 1.37 -11.44 25.65
C ARG A 261 0.80 -11.89 26.99
N HIS A 262 1.68 -12.27 27.92
CA HIS A 262 1.31 -12.75 29.26
C HIS A 262 0.24 -13.86 29.24
N GLY A 263 0.37 -14.81 28.30
CA GLY A 263 -0.55 -15.94 28.14
C GLY A 263 -1.93 -15.60 27.58
N LYS A 264 -2.15 -14.35 27.12
CA LYS A 264 -3.37 -13.91 26.45
C LYS A 264 -3.11 -13.63 24.96
N TYR A 265 -4.16 -13.72 24.16
CA TYR A 265 -4.16 -13.40 22.75
C TYR A 265 -4.89 -12.08 22.54
N TYR A 266 -4.22 -11.16 21.86
CA TYR A 266 -4.75 -9.86 21.52
C TYR A 266 -4.98 -9.80 20.00
N LEU A 267 -6.19 -9.51 19.59
CA LEU A 267 -6.55 -9.32 18.19
C LEU A 267 -6.74 -7.83 17.94
N MET A 268 -5.88 -7.25 17.14
CA MET A 268 -5.97 -5.86 16.69
C MET A 268 -6.57 -5.82 15.30
N CYS A 269 -7.46 -4.85 15.03
CA CYS A 269 -8.15 -4.71 13.75
C CYS A 269 -8.40 -3.24 13.43
N ALA A 270 -8.41 -2.90 12.14
CA ALA A 270 -8.98 -1.65 11.67
C ALA A 270 -10.51 -1.71 11.69
N GLU A 271 -11.18 -0.60 12.01
CA GLU A 271 -12.63 -0.47 12.00
C GLU A 271 -13.03 0.92 11.45
N GLY A 272 -14.17 0.99 10.77
CA GLY A 272 -14.73 2.24 10.23
C GLY A 272 -14.50 2.40 8.72
N GLY A 273 -13.80 1.46 8.08
CA GLY A 273 -13.36 1.53 6.69
C GLY A 273 -12.33 2.64 6.46
N THR A 274 -11.59 2.57 5.38
CA THR A 274 -10.53 3.55 5.06
C THR A 274 -11.12 4.90 4.66
N GLY A 275 -11.43 5.74 5.63
CA GLY A 275 -12.07 7.04 5.47
C GLY A 275 -12.15 7.81 6.78
N ASP A 276 -13.11 8.73 6.88
CA ASP A 276 -13.24 9.65 8.03
C ASP A 276 -13.55 8.93 9.36
N TRP A 277 -14.07 7.70 9.31
CA TRP A 277 -14.38 6.87 10.47
C TRP A 277 -13.30 5.85 10.83
N HIS A 278 -12.20 5.83 10.11
CA HIS A 278 -11.11 4.86 10.29
C HIS A 278 -10.50 4.96 11.68
N SER A 279 -10.25 3.80 12.26
CA SER A 279 -9.67 3.66 13.60
C SER A 279 -9.04 2.28 13.77
N GLU A 280 -8.22 2.14 14.81
CA GLU A 280 -7.69 0.86 15.26
C GLU A 280 -8.38 0.44 16.54
N VAL A 281 -8.79 -0.83 16.63
CA VAL A 281 -9.47 -1.43 17.78
C VAL A 281 -8.78 -2.72 18.19
N ILE A 282 -8.95 -3.11 19.47
CA ILE A 282 -8.30 -4.29 20.02
C ILE A 282 -9.27 -5.12 20.87
N PHE A 283 -9.08 -6.43 20.81
CA PHE A 283 -9.83 -7.44 21.54
C PHE A 283 -8.84 -8.34 22.31
N VAL A 284 -9.32 -9.03 23.34
CA VAL A 284 -8.51 -9.98 24.13
C VAL A 284 -9.24 -11.31 24.30
N SER A 285 -8.48 -12.41 24.29
CA SER A 285 -8.96 -13.77 24.52
C SER A 285 -7.94 -14.62 25.28
N ASP A 286 -8.41 -15.74 25.84
CA ASP A 286 -7.58 -16.80 26.42
C ASP A 286 -7.10 -17.84 25.39
N SER A 287 -7.64 -17.78 24.17
CA SER A 287 -7.35 -18.71 23.08
C SER A 287 -7.19 -17.95 21.76
N PRO A 288 -6.33 -18.39 20.83
CA PRO A 288 -6.24 -17.76 19.50
C PRO A 288 -7.55 -17.84 18.72
N LYS A 289 -8.39 -18.83 18.99
CA LYS A 289 -9.71 -19.02 18.39
C LYS A 289 -10.85 -18.29 19.12
N GLY A 290 -10.55 -17.49 20.14
CA GLY A 290 -11.55 -16.75 20.89
C GLY A 290 -12.17 -17.53 22.06
N PRO A 291 -13.30 -17.04 22.65
CA PRO A 291 -14.00 -15.82 22.27
C PRO A 291 -13.18 -14.55 22.55
N TYR A 292 -13.22 -13.58 21.64
CA TYR A 292 -12.54 -12.31 21.78
C TYR A 292 -13.48 -11.25 22.40
N VAL A 293 -12.99 -10.56 23.41
CA VAL A 293 -13.73 -9.48 24.11
C VAL A 293 -13.07 -8.14 23.79
N PRO A 294 -13.83 -7.13 23.31
CA PRO A 294 -13.26 -5.83 22.98
C PRO A 294 -12.72 -5.10 24.21
N ALA A 295 -11.65 -4.34 24.03
CA ALA A 295 -11.14 -3.46 25.07
C ALA A 295 -12.13 -2.34 25.36
N PRO A 296 -12.35 -1.95 26.62
CA PRO A 296 -13.25 -0.85 26.96
C PRO A 296 -12.73 0.52 26.52
N SER A 297 -11.41 0.60 26.17
CA SER A 297 -10.73 1.80 25.71
C SER A 297 -10.73 1.97 24.19
N ASN A 298 -11.44 1.11 23.44
CA ASN A 298 -11.52 1.25 21.98
C ASN A 298 -12.19 2.56 21.54
N PRO A 299 -11.72 3.20 20.44
CA PRO A 299 -10.56 2.82 19.65
C PRO A 299 -9.24 3.18 20.34
N ILE A 300 -8.18 2.40 20.07
CA ILE A 300 -6.83 2.65 20.60
C ILE A 300 -5.99 3.60 19.75
N LEU A 301 -6.41 3.84 18.51
CA LEU A 301 -5.86 4.81 17.56
C LEU A 301 -6.98 5.36 16.69
N SER A 302 -7.11 6.68 16.58
CA SER A 302 -8.01 7.34 15.64
C SER A 302 -7.76 8.85 15.59
N GLN A 303 -8.08 9.48 14.47
CA GLN A 303 -8.08 10.95 14.32
C GLN A 303 -9.48 11.51 14.01
N ARG A 304 -10.52 10.68 14.07
CA ARG A 304 -11.87 10.94 13.54
C ARG A 304 -12.68 12.01 14.31
N TYR A 305 -12.41 12.22 15.59
CA TYR A 305 -13.19 13.17 16.42
C TYR A 305 -12.47 14.49 16.69
N LEU A 306 -11.37 14.74 15.95
CA LEU A 306 -10.59 15.94 16.13
C LEU A 306 -11.15 17.11 15.32
N HIS A 307 -10.79 18.34 15.72
CA HIS A 307 -11.26 19.54 15.02
C HIS A 307 -10.88 19.48 13.54
N PRO A 308 -11.82 19.71 12.60
CA PRO A 308 -11.58 19.56 11.17
C PRO A 308 -10.54 20.55 10.61
N ASP A 309 -10.41 21.74 11.21
CA ASP A 309 -9.50 22.81 10.76
C ASP A 309 -8.19 22.87 11.55
N ARG A 310 -7.79 21.76 12.21
CA ARG A 310 -6.51 21.70 12.93
C ARG A 310 -5.32 21.84 11.99
N ALA A 311 -4.26 22.48 12.46
CA ALA A 311 -3.00 22.59 11.72
C ALA A 311 -2.38 21.21 11.46
N ASP A 312 -1.63 21.08 10.37
CA ASP A 312 -0.90 19.87 9.96
C ASP A 312 -1.75 18.59 10.04
N LYS A 313 -2.98 18.73 9.61
CA LYS A 313 -4.02 17.70 9.70
C LYS A 313 -3.55 16.34 9.19
N VAL A 314 -3.68 15.33 10.06
CA VAL A 314 -3.57 13.90 9.74
C VAL A 314 -4.94 13.28 9.99
N ASP A 315 -5.44 12.49 9.03
CA ASP A 315 -6.73 11.80 9.13
C ASP A 315 -6.61 10.33 8.71
N TRP A 316 -7.69 9.57 8.88
CA TRP A 316 -7.85 8.17 8.46
C TRP A 316 -6.83 7.24 9.12
N ALA A 317 -6.39 7.52 10.33
CA ALA A 317 -5.41 6.68 11.03
C ALA A 317 -6.03 5.35 11.46
N GLY A 318 -5.36 4.26 11.14
CA GLY A 318 -5.74 2.88 11.44
C GLY A 318 -4.95 1.89 10.60
N HIS A 319 -5.37 0.61 10.57
CA HIS A 319 -4.69 -0.48 9.87
C HIS A 319 -3.25 -0.61 10.36
N ALA A 320 -3.13 -0.86 11.68
CA ALA A 320 -1.85 -0.83 12.37
C ALA A 320 -1.26 -2.23 12.56
N ASP A 321 0.08 -2.29 12.65
CA ASP A 321 0.85 -3.46 13.06
C ASP A 321 1.89 -3.07 14.10
N LEU A 322 2.14 -3.95 15.10
CA LEU A 322 2.96 -3.65 16.28
C LEU A 322 4.31 -4.38 16.25
N VAL A 323 5.34 -3.70 16.75
CA VAL A 323 6.68 -4.26 16.86
C VAL A 323 7.40 -3.72 18.12
N GLU A 324 8.26 -4.53 18.71
CA GLU A 324 9.16 -4.06 19.76
C GLU A 324 10.36 -3.32 19.14
N GLY A 325 10.59 -2.08 19.57
CA GLY A 325 11.69 -1.23 19.12
C GLY A 325 13.06 -1.61 19.66
N PRO A 326 14.11 -0.89 19.22
CA PRO A 326 15.49 -1.15 19.68
C PRO A 326 15.72 -0.76 21.15
N ASP A 327 14.88 0.10 21.71
CA ASP A 327 14.88 0.55 23.09
C ASP A 327 13.97 -0.31 24.02
N GLY A 328 13.43 -1.43 23.51
CA GLY A 328 12.53 -2.33 24.22
C GLY A 328 11.11 -1.82 24.41
N LYS A 329 10.78 -0.65 23.88
CA LYS A 329 9.41 -0.14 23.85
C LYS A 329 8.65 -0.68 22.64
N MET A 330 7.32 -0.69 22.75
CA MET A 330 6.48 -1.04 21.60
C MET A 330 6.28 0.16 20.67
N TYR A 331 6.19 -0.12 19.39
CA TYR A 331 5.85 0.84 18.33
C TYR A 331 4.77 0.25 17.44
N GLY A 332 3.91 1.10 16.90
CA GLY A 332 2.92 0.70 15.91
C GLY A 332 3.11 1.48 14.61
N VAL A 333 3.25 0.77 13.49
CA VAL A 333 3.14 1.34 12.14
C VAL A 333 1.69 1.30 11.71
N PHE A 334 1.22 2.30 10.98
CA PHE A 334 -0.16 2.39 10.53
C PHE A 334 -0.28 3.29 9.30
N LEU A 335 -1.40 3.21 8.60
CA LEU A 335 -1.70 4.15 7.53
C LEU A 335 -2.39 5.40 8.07
N ALA A 336 -2.11 6.53 7.44
CA ALA A 336 -2.89 7.76 7.58
C ALA A 336 -2.72 8.64 6.34
N ILE A 337 -3.48 9.73 6.25
CA ILE A 337 -3.40 10.71 5.17
C ILE A 337 -3.03 12.10 5.70
N ARG A 338 -2.39 12.90 4.84
CA ARG A 338 -2.17 14.32 5.06
C ARG A 338 -2.95 15.13 4.01
N PRO A 339 -4.24 15.45 4.23
CA PRO A 339 -5.01 16.22 3.27
C PRO A 339 -4.42 17.64 3.11
N ASN A 340 -4.58 18.20 1.91
CA ASN A 340 -4.27 19.61 1.69
C ASN A 340 -5.36 20.53 2.27
N GLU A 341 -5.17 21.85 2.18
CA GLU A 341 -6.08 22.88 2.69
C GLU A 341 -7.53 22.78 2.18
N LYS A 342 -7.74 22.08 1.05
CA LYS A 342 -9.07 21.82 0.46
C LYS A 342 -9.60 20.43 0.80
N GLY A 343 -8.99 19.73 1.76
CA GLY A 343 -9.36 18.36 2.12
C GLY A 343 -9.04 17.31 1.05
N ARG A 344 -8.17 17.62 0.06
CA ARG A 344 -7.80 16.68 -0.99
C ARG A 344 -6.56 15.88 -0.61
N VAL A 345 -6.57 14.59 -0.93
CA VAL A 345 -5.47 13.67 -0.67
C VAL A 345 -4.74 13.42 -2.00
N ASN A 346 -3.54 13.98 -2.14
CA ASN A 346 -2.73 13.85 -3.34
C ASN A 346 -1.44 13.03 -3.15
N THR A 347 -1.07 12.70 -1.91
CA THR A 347 0.04 11.79 -1.60
C THR A 347 -0.42 10.33 -1.40
N GLY A 348 -1.73 10.10 -1.31
CA GLY A 348 -2.29 8.81 -0.94
C GLY A 348 -2.26 8.56 0.56
N ARG A 349 -2.43 7.29 0.96
CA ARG A 349 -2.25 6.83 2.34
C ARG A 349 -0.77 6.56 2.55
N GLU A 350 -0.20 7.14 3.59
CA GLU A 350 1.23 7.13 3.91
C GLU A 350 1.47 6.27 5.15
N THR A 351 2.68 5.75 5.35
CA THR A 351 3.03 4.96 6.53
C THR A 351 3.55 5.86 7.64
N PHE A 352 2.86 5.84 8.76
CA PHE A 352 3.20 6.52 10.01
C PHE A 352 3.69 5.52 11.06
N ILE A 353 4.31 6.02 12.13
CA ILE A 353 4.69 5.26 13.31
C ILE A 353 4.41 6.08 14.58
N LEU A 354 3.98 5.40 15.65
CA LEU A 354 3.88 5.98 16.97
C LEU A 354 4.41 5.02 18.03
N PRO A 355 4.98 5.51 19.14
CA PRO A 355 5.23 4.69 20.31
C PRO A 355 3.91 4.16 20.88
N VAL A 356 3.97 2.97 21.48
CA VAL A 356 2.82 2.29 22.10
C VAL A 356 3.17 1.91 23.52
N ASP A 357 2.47 2.47 24.49
CA ASP A 357 2.54 2.00 25.86
C ASP A 357 1.71 0.72 26.03
N TRP A 358 2.35 -0.38 26.32
CA TRP A 358 1.71 -1.65 26.65
C TRP A 358 2.15 -2.17 28.03
N SER A 359 2.33 -1.26 28.96
CA SER A 359 2.60 -1.60 30.38
C SER A 359 1.33 -2.11 31.09
N GLY A 360 0.16 -1.65 30.64
CA GLY A 360 -1.14 -2.06 31.13
C GLY A 360 -1.70 -3.32 30.43
N LYS A 361 -2.98 -3.60 30.70
CA LYS A 361 -3.69 -4.73 30.09
C LYS A 361 -3.84 -4.59 28.57
N PHE A 362 -4.04 -3.38 28.05
CA PHE A 362 -4.24 -3.08 26.64
C PHE A 362 -3.19 -2.08 26.15
N PRO A 363 -2.77 -2.14 24.87
CA PRO A 363 -1.88 -1.15 24.29
C PRO A 363 -2.58 0.20 24.16
N VAL A 364 -1.82 1.27 24.29
CA VAL A 364 -2.25 2.65 24.07
C VAL A 364 -1.25 3.33 23.13
N PHE A 365 -1.68 3.73 21.94
CA PHE A 365 -0.86 4.53 21.04
C PHE A 365 -0.64 5.91 21.65
N GLU A 366 0.63 6.28 21.89
CA GLU A 366 0.98 7.60 22.41
C GLU A 366 0.54 8.68 21.42
N ASN A 367 -0.30 9.62 21.88
CA ASN A 367 -0.91 10.66 21.03
C ASN A 367 -1.82 10.12 19.89
N GLY A 368 -2.23 8.85 19.94
CA GLY A 368 -3.06 8.23 18.90
C GLY A 368 -4.48 8.78 18.76
N LEU A 369 -4.98 9.47 19.81
CA LEU A 369 -6.33 10.07 19.88
C LEU A 369 -6.32 11.61 19.94
N ILE A 370 -5.15 12.24 19.77
CA ILE A 370 -5.01 13.71 19.71
C ILE A 370 -4.29 14.08 18.39
N PRO A 371 -4.21 15.38 18.01
CA PRO A 371 -3.54 15.78 16.78
C PRO A 371 -2.11 15.26 16.69
N MET A 372 -1.82 14.46 15.67
CA MET A 372 -0.48 13.92 15.44
C MET A 372 0.49 15.02 15.05
N LYS A 373 1.70 14.93 15.59
CA LYS A 373 2.79 15.87 15.27
C LYS A 373 3.57 15.38 14.05
N PRO A 374 4.06 16.29 13.19
CA PRO A 374 4.91 15.94 12.06
C PRO A 374 6.32 15.52 12.46
N VAL A 375 6.73 15.79 13.71
CA VAL A 375 8.06 15.48 14.26
C VAL A 375 7.91 14.66 15.53
N LEU A 376 8.67 13.56 15.61
CA LEU A 376 8.75 12.68 16.78
C LEU A 376 10.20 12.58 17.26
N LYS A 377 10.37 12.14 18.51
CA LYS A 377 11.68 11.74 19.06
C LYS A 377 12.09 10.38 18.53
N THR A 378 13.39 10.23 18.19
CA THR A 378 13.94 8.92 17.86
C THR A 378 13.90 7.99 19.09
N PRO A 379 13.82 6.65 18.88
CA PRO A 379 14.10 5.71 19.96
C PRO A 379 15.45 6.02 20.61
N GLU A 380 15.59 5.65 21.90
CA GLU A 380 16.82 5.97 22.65
C GLU A 380 18.07 5.39 21.96
N GLY A 381 19.10 6.22 21.81
CA GLY A 381 20.36 5.85 21.16
C GLY A 381 20.33 5.88 19.63
N VAL A 382 19.20 6.17 18.99
CA VAL A 382 19.08 6.21 17.53
C VAL A 382 19.39 7.59 16.99
N VAL A 383 20.31 7.64 16.00
CA VAL A 383 20.64 8.83 15.24
C VAL A 383 19.90 8.82 13.90
N ASN A 384 19.16 9.89 13.61
CA ASN A 384 18.48 10.05 12.32
C ASN A 384 19.47 10.28 11.18
N LYS A 385 19.48 9.39 10.19
CA LYS A 385 20.28 9.43 8.96
C LYS A 385 19.39 9.42 7.71
N THR A 386 18.12 9.69 7.85
CA THR A 386 17.15 9.67 6.76
C THR A 386 17.60 10.52 5.58
N GLY A 387 17.54 9.97 4.38
CA GLY A 387 18.03 10.62 3.15
C GLY A 387 19.55 10.65 2.97
N GLN A 388 20.33 10.07 3.89
CA GLN A 388 21.79 9.94 3.80
C GLN A 388 22.15 8.46 3.58
N ASP A 389 23.32 8.16 3.03
CA ASP A 389 23.90 6.82 2.91
C ASP A 389 22.93 5.75 2.30
N GLY A 390 22.05 6.19 1.39
CA GLY A 390 21.06 5.33 0.76
C GLY A 390 19.83 5.00 1.62
N PHE A 391 19.67 5.64 2.78
CA PHE A 391 18.42 5.57 3.53
C PHE A 391 17.29 6.31 2.82
N PHE A 392 16.09 5.79 2.93
CA PHE A 392 14.90 6.33 2.30
C PHE A 392 14.61 7.73 2.86
N PRO A 393 14.42 8.76 1.99
CA PRO A 393 14.23 10.12 2.44
C PRO A 393 12.81 10.36 2.97
N ASN A 394 12.71 11.23 3.97
CA ASN A 394 11.46 11.87 4.37
C ASN A 394 11.70 13.38 4.65
N GLY A 395 10.67 14.13 5.02
CA GLY A 395 10.76 15.58 5.02
C GLY A 395 10.81 16.17 3.59
N ASN A 396 11.35 17.37 3.42
CA ASN A 396 11.60 17.92 2.09
C ASN A 396 12.91 17.38 1.53
N PHE A 397 12.88 16.85 0.32
CA PHE A 397 14.05 16.28 -0.35
C PHE A 397 13.99 16.47 -1.86
N THR A 398 15.14 16.27 -2.50
CA THR A 398 15.28 16.21 -3.96
C THR A 398 15.67 14.79 -4.36
N PHE A 399 15.00 14.26 -5.38
CA PHE A 399 15.36 13.02 -6.05
C PHE A 399 15.76 13.31 -7.49
N GLU A 400 16.96 12.88 -7.89
CA GLU A 400 17.47 13.01 -9.25
C GLU A 400 17.79 11.66 -9.84
N GLU A 401 17.36 11.45 -11.09
CA GLU A 401 17.71 10.27 -11.89
C GLU A 401 18.24 10.71 -13.25
N ASN A 402 19.40 10.21 -13.62
CA ASN A 402 20.02 10.49 -14.92
C ASN A 402 19.94 9.32 -15.91
N PHE A 403 19.34 8.22 -15.47
CA PHE A 403 19.13 6.99 -16.26
C PHE A 403 20.42 6.40 -16.86
N LYS A 404 21.54 6.53 -16.16
CA LYS A 404 22.84 5.96 -16.59
C LYS A 404 23.16 4.62 -15.92
N ALA A 405 22.54 4.35 -14.76
CA ALA A 405 22.73 3.09 -14.06
C ALA A 405 22.00 1.94 -14.78
N VAL A 406 22.63 0.79 -14.88
CA VAL A 406 22.01 -0.42 -15.43
C VAL A 406 20.81 -0.87 -14.59
N LYS A 407 20.91 -0.72 -13.26
CA LYS A 407 19.84 -1.00 -12.33
C LYS A 407 19.27 0.33 -11.81
N LEU A 408 18.02 0.62 -12.14
CA LEU A 408 17.31 1.79 -11.62
C LEU A 408 16.97 1.62 -10.14
N ASP A 409 16.82 2.77 -9.46
CA ASP A 409 16.31 2.85 -8.11
C ASP A 409 14.99 2.07 -7.98
N TYR A 410 14.76 1.43 -6.83
CA TYR A 410 13.55 0.64 -6.55
C TYR A 410 12.27 1.48 -6.53
N ARG A 411 12.36 2.79 -6.35
CA ARG A 411 11.22 3.73 -6.42
C ARG A 411 10.63 3.86 -7.83
N TRP A 412 11.36 3.46 -8.87
CA TRP A 412 10.82 3.40 -10.23
C TRP A 412 10.01 2.13 -10.43
N ILE A 413 8.72 2.28 -10.74
CA ILE A 413 7.76 1.18 -10.93
C ILE A 413 7.02 1.31 -12.25
N GLY A 414 6.58 0.19 -12.80
CA GLY A 414 5.62 0.11 -13.90
C GLY A 414 4.19 -0.02 -13.39
N MET A 415 3.23 0.00 -14.30
CA MET A 415 1.82 -0.25 -13.99
C MET A 415 1.34 -1.44 -14.81
N ARG A 416 0.72 -2.44 -14.13
CA ARG A 416 0.11 -3.64 -14.72
C ARG A 416 1.10 -4.55 -15.46
N GLY A 417 2.37 -4.32 -15.31
CA GLY A 417 3.41 -5.13 -15.92
C GLY A 417 4.80 -4.57 -15.68
N PRO A 418 5.83 -5.40 -15.90
CA PRO A 418 7.20 -5.00 -15.63
C PRO A 418 7.66 -3.89 -16.55
N ARG A 419 8.42 -2.97 -16.00
CA ARG A 419 9.05 -1.86 -16.75
C ARG A 419 10.03 -2.37 -17.80
N GLU A 420 10.60 -3.52 -17.63
CA GLU A 420 11.51 -4.20 -18.55
C GLU A 420 10.86 -4.52 -19.89
N ASP A 421 9.52 -4.62 -19.97
CA ASP A 421 8.80 -4.86 -21.21
C ASP A 421 8.81 -3.63 -22.16
N PHE A 422 9.02 -2.43 -21.61
CA PHE A 422 9.01 -1.19 -22.41
C PHE A 422 10.23 -0.29 -22.20
N LEU A 423 11.02 -0.50 -21.14
CA LEU A 423 12.15 0.33 -20.76
C LEU A 423 13.47 -0.32 -21.15
N THR A 424 14.36 0.46 -21.78
CA THR A 424 15.75 0.07 -22.04
C THR A 424 16.67 1.22 -21.66
N ILE A 425 17.68 0.96 -20.83
CA ILE A 425 18.74 1.94 -20.57
C ILE A 425 19.69 1.94 -21.77
N VAL A 426 19.81 3.08 -22.41
CA VAL A 426 20.70 3.33 -23.56
C VAL A 426 21.79 4.33 -23.14
N LYS A 427 22.79 4.56 -23.99
CA LYS A 427 23.91 5.48 -23.70
C LYS A 427 23.48 6.86 -23.21
N ASP A 428 22.38 7.35 -23.75
CA ASP A 428 21.90 8.73 -23.53
C ASP A 428 20.74 8.81 -22.49
N GLY A 429 20.30 7.70 -21.88
CA GLY A 429 19.22 7.73 -20.91
C GLY A 429 18.28 6.52 -20.97
N ALA A 430 17.03 6.71 -20.56
CA ALA A 430 15.95 5.72 -20.57
C ALA A 430 15.14 5.81 -21.86
N GLN A 431 15.23 4.80 -22.72
CA GLN A 431 14.38 4.68 -23.90
C GLN A 431 13.10 3.95 -23.53
N ILE A 432 11.93 4.56 -23.79
CA ILE A 432 10.62 4.00 -23.53
C ILE A 432 9.95 3.60 -24.83
N LYS A 433 9.78 2.28 -25.05
CA LYS A 433 9.06 1.73 -26.20
C LYS A 433 7.55 1.95 -26.01
N PRO A 434 6.86 2.67 -26.93
CA PRO A 434 5.44 2.87 -26.79
C PRO A 434 4.64 1.57 -26.97
N PHE A 435 3.62 1.37 -26.12
CA PHE A 435 2.58 0.37 -26.32
C PHE A 435 1.39 0.99 -27.05
N SER A 436 0.47 0.17 -27.53
CA SER A 436 -0.79 0.62 -28.14
C SER A 436 -1.77 1.18 -27.09
N ALA A 437 -1.67 0.75 -25.84
CA ALA A 437 -2.47 1.22 -24.75
C ALA A 437 -2.00 2.61 -24.28
N ASN A 438 -2.94 3.53 -24.11
CA ASN A 438 -2.66 4.85 -23.55
C ASN A 438 -2.88 4.86 -22.02
N ILE A 439 -2.54 5.95 -21.35
CA ILE A 439 -2.60 6.09 -19.89
C ILE A 439 -4.00 5.95 -19.28
N LYS A 440 -5.07 5.96 -20.09
CA LYS A 440 -6.47 5.78 -19.65
C LYS A 440 -6.94 4.33 -19.77
N ALA A 441 -6.08 3.44 -20.27
CA ALA A 441 -6.43 2.05 -20.47
C ALA A 441 -6.19 1.22 -19.17
N VAL A 442 -7.09 0.28 -18.90
CA VAL A 442 -6.87 -0.78 -17.91
C VAL A 442 -6.08 -1.91 -18.58
N ALA A 443 -4.80 -1.66 -18.81
CA ALA A 443 -3.85 -2.55 -19.47
C ALA A 443 -2.42 -2.12 -19.11
N PRO A 444 -1.38 -2.94 -19.35
CA PRO A 444 0.01 -2.49 -19.28
C PRO A 444 0.24 -1.27 -20.17
N ILE A 445 0.86 -0.23 -19.63
CA ILE A 445 1.14 1.03 -20.32
C ILE A 445 2.64 1.36 -20.26
N SER A 446 3.13 2.08 -21.29
CA SER A 446 4.54 2.49 -21.36
C SER A 446 4.80 3.74 -20.51
N SER A 447 4.68 3.58 -19.20
CA SER A 447 4.91 4.66 -18.24
C SER A 447 5.72 4.16 -17.05
N LEU A 448 6.80 4.89 -16.76
CA LEU A 448 7.64 4.69 -15.60
C LEU A 448 7.18 5.65 -14.50
N PHE A 449 6.79 5.12 -13.35
CA PHE A 449 6.20 5.90 -12.27
C PHE A 449 7.15 6.04 -11.09
N HIS A 450 7.11 7.22 -10.47
CA HIS A 450 7.65 7.53 -9.16
C HIS A 450 6.50 8.02 -8.28
N ARG A 451 6.40 7.55 -7.02
CA ARG A 451 5.33 8.00 -6.12
C ARG A 451 5.45 9.48 -5.81
N GLN A 452 4.33 10.21 -5.85
CA GLN A 452 4.27 11.56 -5.31
C GLN A 452 4.36 11.50 -3.78
N GLN A 453 5.35 12.18 -3.19
CA GLN A 453 5.68 12.09 -1.77
C GLN A 453 5.45 13.41 -1.02
N HIS A 454 5.09 14.47 -1.74
CA HIS A 454 4.83 15.81 -1.18
C HIS A 454 3.49 16.34 -1.68
N ARG A 455 2.83 17.13 -0.85
CA ARG A 455 1.63 17.88 -1.25
C ARG A 455 1.99 18.99 -2.25
N THR A 456 3.17 19.59 -2.08
CA THR A 456 3.74 20.62 -2.95
C THR A 456 5.09 20.15 -3.47
N PHE A 457 5.23 20.09 -4.80
CA PHE A 457 6.47 19.65 -5.43
C PHE A 457 6.66 20.24 -6.81
N THR A 458 7.89 20.16 -7.31
CA THR A 458 8.25 20.40 -8.70
C THR A 458 8.82 19.11 -9.29
N ALA A 459 8.36 18.73 -10.49
CA ALA A 459 8.93 17.64 -11.24
C ALA A 459 9.34 18.12 -12.62
N THR A 460 10.55 17.78 -13.06
CA THR A 460 11.06 18.11 -14.40
C THR A 460 11.67 16.89 -15.05
N THR A 461 11.58 16.83 -16.38
CA THR A 461 12.26 15.82 -17.17
C THR A 461 12.81 16.44 -18.44
N THR A 462 13.84 15.80 -19.00
CA THR A 462 14.36 16.12 -20.32
C THR A 462 14.14 14.93 -21.24
N VAL A 463 13.44 15.14 -22.35
CA VAL A 463 13.15 14.09 -23.32
C VAL A 463 13.70 14.47 -24.71
N LYS A 464 14.39 13.50 -25.34
CA LYS A 464 14.77 13.55 -26.76
C LYS A 464 13.70 12.78 -27.54
N TYR A 465 12.84 13.49 -28.25
CA TYR A 465 11.74 12.88 -28.99
C TYR A 465 11.44 13.66 -30.28
N LYS A 466 11.14 12.90 -31.34
CA LYS A 466 10.64 13.46 -32.60
C LYS A 466 9.36 12.72 -32.95
N PRO A 467 8.19 13.30 -32.67
CA PRO A 467 6.91 12.70 -33.04
C PRO A 467 6.76 12.63 -34.56
N GLU A 468 6.13 11.59 -35.07
CA GLU A 468 5.80 11.44 -36.49
C GLU A 468 4.37 11.93 -36.78
N SER A 469 3.54 12.05 -35.75
CA SER A 469 2.17 12.57 -35.82
C SER A 469 1.77 13.31 -34.56
N SER A 470 0.67 14.07 -34.62
CA SER A 470 0.07 14.75 -33.46
C SER A 470 -0.51 13.77 -32.41
N LYS A 471 -0.57 12.47 -32.68
CA LYS A 471 -1.02 11.43 -31.77
C LYS A 471 0.14 10.84 -30.94
N ASP A 472 1.36 11.14 -31.34
CA ASP A 472 2.57 10.62 -30.67
C ASP A 472 2.96 11.59 -29.57
N LEU A 473 2.78 11.16 -28.31
CA LEU A 473 3.02 11.98 -27.14
C LEU A 473 4.11 11.33 -26.26
N ALA A 474 5.01 12.16 -25.71
CA ALA A 474 5.97 11.78 -24.69
C ALA A 474 6.21 12.97 -23.76
N GLY A 475 6.15 12.75 -22.44
CA GLY A 475 6.29 13.83 -21.46
C GLY A 475 6.08 13.35 -20.03
N LEU A 476 5.69 14.26 -19.16
CA LEU A 476 5.31 13.97 -17.78
C LEU A 476 3.82 13.70 -17.65
N VAL A 477 3.45 12.92 -16.64
CA VAL A 477 2.07 12.71 -16.23
C VAL A 477 1.96 12.78 -14.71
N CYS A 478 0.98 13.56 -14.21
CA CYS A 478 0.48 13.41 -12.86
C CYS A 478 -0.71 12.45 -12.94
N TYR A 479 -0.59 11.28 -12.32
CA TYR A 479 -1.53 10.19 -12.48
C TYR A 479 -2.12 9.76 -11.12
N GLN A 480 -3.44 9.89 -10.99
CA GLN A 480 -4.20 9.37 -9.86
C GLN A 480 -4.97 8.11 -10.27
N SER A 481 -5.56 8.12 -11.46
CA SER A 481 -6.29 6.99 -12.02
C SER A 481 -6.44 7.13 -13.53
N GLU A 482 -7.02 6.11 -14.16
CA GLU A 482 -7.39 6.10 -15.58
C GLU A 482 -8.30 7.29 -15.95
N LYS A 483 -9.10 7.76 -14.99
CA LYS A 483 -10.05 8.88 -15.18
C LYS A 483 -9.47 10.23 -14.76
N PHE A 484 -8.54 10.23 -13.81
CA PHE A 484 -7.97 11.44 -13.21
C PHE A 484 -6.46 11.45 -13.43
N ASN A 485 -6.05 12.16 -14.48
CA ASN A 485 -4.64 12.32 -14.84
C ASN A 485 -4.44 13.61 -15.62
N TYR A 486 -3.23 14.17 -15.53
CA TYR A 486 -2.79 15.36 -16.26
C TYR A 486 -1.51 15.02 -17.01
N VAL A 487 -1.48 15.31 -18.34
CA VAL A 487 -0.34 15.08 -19.23
C VAL A 487 0.28 16.42 -19.57
N PHE A 488 1.60 16.51 -19.51
CA PHE A 488 2.40 17.69 -19.78
C PHE A 488 3.41 17.44 -20.90
#